data_5034481c48f1cb9538bba00f7919334d
#
_entry.id   5034481c48f1cb9538bba00f7919334d
#
_cell.length_a   1.000
_cell.length_b   1.000
_cell.length_c   1.000
_cell.angle_alpha   90.00
_cell.angle_beta   90.00
_cell.angle_gamma   90.00
#
_symmetry.space_group_name_H-M   'P 1'
#
loop_
_entity.id
_entity.type
_entity.pdbx_description
1 polymer ?
#
loop_
_entity_poly.entity_id
_entity_poly.type
_entity_poly.pdbx_seq_one_letter_code
_entity_poly.pdbx_strand_id
1 'polypeptide(L)'
;MSPPVDIHLNRRDLMAGTAAAALTVSLPGALRAQTAAAPLPLPKGPTTTPVSFRINGAETAIEVDNRMTLLDALREGLQMTGTKKGCDHGQCGACTVMVNGRRINSCLTLACMHEGDEITSVEGIGQPDEMDPMQAAFVEHDGFQCGYCTPGQICSARAVLDEIRAGIPSHVTGDLTAPIAISDAEIRERMSGNICRCGAYANILAAITQVAEDQA
;
A
#
# COMPACT_ATOMS: atom_id res chain seq x y z
N MET A 1 5.10 -54.73 37.64
CA MET A 1 4.99 -53.93 36.37
C MET A 1 3.51 -53.91 36.00
N SER A 2 2.86 -52.78 36.22
CA SER A 2 1.47 -52.58 35.81
C SER A 2 1.42 -52.31 34.30
N PRO A 3 0.43 -52.85 33.56
CA PRO A 3 0.33 -52.61 32.13
C PRO A 3 -0.02 -51.14 31.83
N PRO A 4 0.40 -50.60 30.68
CA PRO A 4 0.07 -49.26 30.30
C PRO A 4 -1.44 -49.13 30.07
N VAL A 5 -2.05 -48.05 30.60
CA VAL A 5 -3.45 -47.74 30.38
C VAL A 5 -3.57 -47.06 29.00
N ASP A 6 -4.20 -47.77 28.07
CA ASP A 6 -4.44 -47.27 26.71
C ASP A 6 -5.73 -46.42 26.73
N ILE A 7 -5.57 -45.11 26.71
CA ILE A 7 -6.71 -44.17 26.75
C ILE A 7 -7.06 -43.79 25.31
N HIS A 8 -8.08 -44.44 24.75
CA HIS A 8 -8.67 -44.06 23.49
C HIS A 8 -9.70 -42.93 23.68
N LEU A 9 -9.25 -41.69 23.44
CA LEU A 9 -10.13 -40.51 23.44
C LEU A 9 -10.70 -40.29 22.03
N ASN A 10 -12.00 -40.37 21.89
CA ASN A 10 -12.70 -39.97 20.66
C ASN A 10 -13.22 -38.52 20.78
N ARG A 11 -13.66 -37.93 19.65
CA ARG A 11 -14.14 -36.53 19.63
C ARG A 11 -15.32 -36.26 20.57
N ARG A 12 -16.18 -37.29 20.81
CA ARG A 12 -17.31 -37.18 21.71
C ARG A 12 -16.88 -37.13 23.18
N ASP A 13 -15.88 -37.90 23.54
CA ASP A 13 -15.37 -37.96 24.91
C ASP A 13 -14.63 -36.63 25.26
N LEU A 14 -14.00 -36.03 24.28
CA LEU A 14 -13.37 -34.69 24.42
C LEU A 14 -14.43 -33.60 24.66
N MET A 15 -15.52 -33.63 23.89
CA MET A 15 -16.63 -32.67 24.04
C MET A 15 -17.40 -32.85 25.34
N ALA A 16 -17.58 -34.08 25.80
CA ALA A 16 -18.22 -34.38 27.09
C ALA A 16 -17.34 -33.98 28.27
N GLY A 17 -16.00 -34.14 28.15
CA GLY A 17 -15.04 -33.74 29.18
C GLY A 17 -14.96 -32.23 29.36
N THR A 18 -15.05 -31.46 28.29
CA THR A 18 -15.07 -29.98 28.37
C THR A 18 -16.35 -29.43 29.00
N ALA A 19 -17.51 -30.07 28.76
CA ALA A 19 -18.78 -29.71 29.39
C ALA A 19 -18.76 -29.98 30.90
N ALA A 20 -18.13 -31.08 31.36
CA ALA A 20 -18.02 -31.42 32.79
C ALA A 20 -17.02 -30.47 33.51
N ALA A 21 -15.95 -30.02 32.86
CA ALA A 21 -14.98 -29.09 33.44
C ALA A 21 -15.58 -27.68 33.62
N ALA A 22 -16.57 -27.29 32.82
CA ALA A 22 -17.24 -25.99 32.96
C ALA A 22 -18.16 -25.90 34.21
N LEU A 23 -18.57 -27.05 34.76
CA LEU A 23 -19.46 -27.12 35.93
C LEU A 23 -18.74 -27.13 37.29
N THR A 24 -17.41 -27.25 37.33
CA THR A 24 -16.63 -27.29 38.57
C THR A 24 -15.92 -26.00 38.94
N VAL A 25 -16.07 -24.94 38.15
CA VAL A 25 -15.50 -23.61 38.44
C VAL A 25 -16.62 -22.65 38.94
N SER A 26 -17.45 -23.10 39.85
CA SER A 26 -18.26 -22.22 40.69
C SER A 26 -17.55 -22.00 42.04
N LEU A 27 -16.41 -21.29 41.99
CA LEU A 27 -15.80 -20.73 43.18
C LEU A 27 -16.49 -19.41 43.47
N PRO A 28 -17.03 -19.22 44.71
CA PRO A 28 -17.51 -17.93 45.18
C PRO A 28 -16.31 -17.08 45.62
N GLY A 29 -15.53 -16.68 44.68
CA GLY A 29 -14.51 -15.67 44.85
C GLY A 29 -14.84 -14.58 43.85
N ALA A 30 -15.26 -13.42 44.35
CA ALA A 30 -15.53 -12.26 43.55
C ALA A 30 -14.35 -11.91 42.67
N LEU A 31 -14.32 -12.50 41.44
CA LEU A 31 -13.70 -11.83 40.30
C LEU A 31 -14.52 -10.55 40.11
N ARG A 32 -14.12 -9.49 40.83
CA ARG A 32 -14.48 -8.14 40.42
C ARG A 32 -13.93 -8.02 39.03
N ALA A 33 -14.80 -8.18 38.04
CA ALA A 33 -14.54 -7.63 36.73
C ALA A 33 -14.11 -6.19 37.01
N GLN A 34 -12.85 -5.87 36.75
CA GLN A 34 -12.42 -4.48 36.76
C GLN A 34 -13.39 -3.79 35.81
N THR A 35 -14.22 -2.93 36.40
CA THR A 35 -15.12 -2.08 35.63
C THR A 35 -14.23 -1.45 34.59
N ALA A 36 -14.40 -1.86 33.34
CA ALA A 36 -13.71 -1.25 32.21
C ALA A 36 -13.89 0.25 32.39
N ALA A 37 -12.79 0.99 32.41
CA ALA A 37 -12.85 2.44 32.53
C ALA A 37 -13.89 2.92 31.52
N ALA A 38 -14.79 3.79 31.97
CA ALA A 38 -15.83 4.30 31.06
C ALA A 38 -15.13 4.76 29.76
N PRO A 39 -15.63 4.37 28.59
CA PRO A 39 -15.01 4.77 27.34
C PRO A 39 -14.90 6.29 27.33
N LEU A 40 -13.71 6.79 27.03
CA LEU A 40 -13.51 8.23 26.90
C LEU A 40 -14.56 8.78 25.93
N PRO A 41 -15.23 9.88 26.25
CA PRO A 41 -16.22 10.46 25.36
C PRO A 41 -15.53 10.76 24.02
N LEU A 42 -16.00 10.14 22.95
CA LEU A 42 -15.53 10.43 21.62
C LEU A 42 -15.83 11.91 21.29
N PRO A 43 -14.92 12.63 20.64
CA PRO A 43 -15.16 14.00 20.23
C PRO A 43 -16.43 14.05 19.38
N LYS A 44 -17.32 14.98 19.69
CA LYS A 44 -18.58 15.19 18.97
C LYS A 44 -18.29 16.03 17.71
N GLY A 45 -18.01 15.38 16.60
CA GLY A 45 -17.78 16.05 15.32
C GLY A 45 -16.44 15.69 14.67
N PRO A 46 -16.19 16.16 13.47
CA PRO A 46 -14.91 15.97 12.79
C PRO A 46 -13.82 16.71 13.57
N THR A 47 -12.70 16.02 13.81
CA THR A 47 -11.48 16.65 14.33
C THR A 47 -10.61 16.96 13.13
N THR A 48 -10.36 18.23 12.87
CA THR A 48 -9.52 18.68 11.76
C THR A 48 -8.14 19.08 12.26
N THR A 49 -7.12 18.92 11.42
CA THR A 49 -5.75 19.31 11.65
C THR A 49 -5.22 20.07 10.43
N PRO A 50 -4.59 21.23 10.60
CA PRO A 50 -3.85 21.84 9.50
C PRO A 50 -2.60 20.99 9.24
N VAL A 51 -2.35 20.70 7.96
CA VAL A 51 -1.18 19.93 7.51
C VAL A 51 -0.52 20.68 6.38
N SER A 52 0.81 20.76 6.44
CA SER A 52 1.63 21.36 5.40
C SER A 52 2.57 20.30 4.84
N PHE A 53 2.63 20.18 3.53
CA PHE A 53 3.56 19.30 2.82
C PHE A 53 3.99 19.94 1.50
N ARG A 54 5.02 19.41 0.87
CA ARG A 54 5.45 19.83 -0.44
C ARG A 54 4.88 18.87 -1.49
N ILE A 55 4.00 19.36 -2.36
CA ILE A 55 3.43 18.56 -3.44
C ILE A 55 3.98 19.03 -4.77
N ASN A 56 4.60 18.11 -5.53
CA ASN A 56 5.17 18.38 -6.84
C ASN A 56 6.09 19.62 -6.82
N GLY A 57 6.88 19.77 -5.75
CA GLY A 57 7.79 20.87 -5.55
C GLY A 57 7.18 22.15 -4.97
N ALA A 58 5.85 22.24 -4.81
CA ALA A 58 5.16 23.41 -4.25
C ALA A 58 4.75 23.20 -2.79
N GLU A 59 5.03 24.15 -1.92
CA GLU A 59 4.52 24.16 -0.54
C GLU A 59 3.00 24.31 -0.56
N THR A 60 2.32 23.41 0.14
CA THR A 60 0.86 23.32 0.16
C THR A 60 0.40 23.10 1.59
N ALA A 61 -0.55 23.89 2.04
CA ALA A 61 -1.22 23.74 3.33
C ALA A 61 -2.71 23.51 3.14
N ILE A 62 -3.25 22.55 3.90
CA ILE A 62 -4.67 22.19 3.86
C ILE A 62 -5.15 21.81 5.26
N GLU A 63 -6.40 22.15 5.58
CA GLU A 63 -7.05 21.63 6.78
C GLU A 63 -7.76 20.32 6.44
N VAL A 64 -7.37 19.23 7.08
CA VAL A 64 -7.90 17.88 6.81
C VAL A 64 -8.65 17.31 8.01
N ASP A 65 -9.73 16.57 7.78
CA ASP A 65 -10.29 15.67 8.79
C ASP A 65 -9.25 14.60 9.12
N ASN A 66 -9.01 14.31 10.40
CA ASN A 66 -7.96 13.37 10.84
C ASN A 66 -8.18 11.93 10.35
N ARG A 67 -9.34 11.64 9.76
CA ARG A 67 -9.67 10.36 9.11
C ARG A 67 -9.46 10.38 7.60
N MET A 68 -9.16 11.56 7.03
CA MET A 68 -8.99 11.73 5.59
C MET A 68 -7.71 11.04 5.12
N THR A 69 -7.83 10.20 4.10
CA THR A 69 -6.66 9.57 3.47
C THR A 69 -5.86 10.61 2.68
N LEU A 70 -4.57 10.34 2.46
CA LEU A 70 -3.75 11.16 1.57
C LEU A 70 -4.37 11.21 0.16
N LEU A 71 -4.93 10.09 -0.31
CA LEU A 71 -5.63 10.03 -1.60
C LEU A 71 -6.79 11.04 -1.66
N ASP A 72 -7.63 11.09 -0.63
CA ASP A 72 -8.76 12.00 -0.60
C ASP A 72 -8.32 13.46 -0.45
N ALA A 73 -7.27 13.72 0.33
CA ALA A 73 -6.69 15.06 0.44
C ALA A 73 -6.19 15.57 -0.92
N LEU A 74 -5.48 14.72 -1.68
CA LEU A 74 -5.01 15.07 -3.03
C LEU A 74 -6.19 15.33 -3.98
N ARG A 75 -7.14 14.40 -4.05
CA ARG A 75 -8.22 14.43 -5.04
C ARG A 75 -9.33 15.42 -4.72
N GLU A 76 -9.88 15.34 -3.51
CA GLU A 76 -11.06 16.09 -3.10
C GLU A 76 -10.68 17.43 -2.45
N GLY A 77 -9.59 17.45 -1.69
CA GLY A 77 -9.11 18.66 -1.03
C GLY A 77 -8.36 19.60 -1.98
N LEU A 78 -7.44 19.06 -2.76
CA LEU A 78 -6.54 19.85 -3.62
C LEU A 78 -6.89 19.76 -5.11
N GLN A 79 -7.91 19.01 -5.47
CA GLN A 79 -8.38 18.81 -6.85
C GLN A 79 -7.32 18.21 -7.80
N MET A 80 -6.34 17.51 -7.25
CA MET A 80 -5.30 16.83 -8.00
C MET A 80 -5.79 15.44 -8.40
N THR A 81 -6.44 15.36 -9.56
CA THR A 81 -7.17 14.17 -9.99
C THR A 81 -6.34 13.14 -10.73
N GLY A 82 -5.03 13.37 -10.92
CA GLY A 82 -4.09 12.44 -11.53
C GLY A 82 -4.01 11.12 -10.77
N THR A 83 -3.82 11.18 -9.46
CA THR A 83 -3.90 10.01 -8.58
C THR A 83 -5.33 9.45 -8.53
N LYS A 84 -5.51 8.14 -8.73
CA LYS A 84 -6.82 7.52 -8.94
C LYS A 84 -7.30 6.68 -7.75
N LYS A 85 -8.58 6.81 -7.42
CA LYS A 85 -9.27 5.97 -6.42
C LYS A 85 -9.86 4.73 -7.11
N GLY A 86 -9.12 3.60 -7.11
CA GLY A 86 -9.60 2.35 -7.69
C GLY A 86 -10.32 1.48 -6.65
N CYS A 87 -9.60 0.90 -5.69
CA CYS A 87 -10.16 -0.02 -4.69
C CYS A 87 -10.39 0.63 -3.31
N ASP A 88 -9.66 1.68 -2.98
CA ASP A 88 -9.69 2.38 -1.69
C ASP A 88 -9.28 1.52 -0.47
N HIS A 89 -8.58 0.43 -0.69
CA HIS A 89 -8.11 -0.49 0.36
C HIS A 89 -6.77 -1.18 0.03
N GLY A 90 -5.90 -0.51 -0.76
CA GLY A 90 -4.51 -0.91 -0.96
C GLY A 90 -4.26 -2.07 -1.92
N GLN A 91 -5.26 -2.58 -2.67
CA GLN A 91 -5.11 -3.78 -3.50
C GLN A 91 -4.73 -3.50 -4.96
N CYS A 92 -5.04 -2.33 -5.50
CA CYS A 92 -4.94 -2.11 -6.94
C CYS A 92 -3.79 -1.23 -7.41
N GLY A 93 -3.14 -0.50 -6.53
CA GLY A 93 -2.03 0.40 -6.86
C GLY A 93 -2.37 1.63 -7.71
N ALA A 94 -3.65 1.86 -8.08
CA ALA A 94 -4.04 3.02 -8.89
C ALA A 94 -3.80 4.37 -8.18
N CYS A 95 -3.71 4.35 -6.86
CA CYS A 95 -3.45 5.51 -6.02
C CYS A 95 -1.97 5.70 -5.66
N THR A 96 -1.06 5.00 -6.31
CA THR A 96 0.38 5.11 -6.00
C THR A 96 0.88 6.53 -6.24
N VAL A 97 1.53 7.07 -5.23
CA VAL A 97 2.31 8.32 -5.25
C VAL A 97 3.69 8.04 -4.64
N MET A 98 4.60 8.96 -4.80
CA MET A 98 5.88 8.92 -4.09
C MET A 98 5.85 9.88 -2.91
N VAL A 99 6.25 9.40 -1.74
CA VAL A 99 6.46 10.20 -0.54
C VAL A 99 7.90 10.05 -0.10
N ASN A 100 8.63 11.16 -0.07
CA ASN A 100 10.06 11.19 0.22
C ASN A 100 10.85 10.19 -0.65
N GLY A 101 10.54 10.12 -1.94
CA GLY A 101 11.17 9.22 -2.91
C GLY A 101 10.71 7.74 -2.85
N ARG A 102 9.80 7.38 -1.94
CA ARG A 102 9.28 6.00 -1.82
C ARG A 102 7.85 5.90 -2.34
N ARG A 103 7.55 4.91 -3.16
CA ARG A 103 6.19 4.66 -3.61
C ARG A 103 5.31 4.12 -2.48
N ILE A 104 4.13 4.67 -2.34
CA ILE A 104 3.12 4.23 -1.37
C ILE A 104 1.72 4.23 -1.99
N ASN A 105 0.82 3.45 -1.42
CA ASN A 105 -0.60 3.53 -1.72
C ASN A 105 -1.25 4.64 -0.87
N SER A 106 -1.54 5.77 -1.48
CA SER A 106 -2.09 6.95 -0.77
C SER A 106 -3.47 6.71 -0.11
N CYS A 107 -4.20 5.67 -0.51
CA CYS A 107 -5.44 5.25 0.16
C CYS A 107 -5.22 4.54 1.51
N LEU A 108 -3.99 4.13 1.85
CA LEU A 108 -3.67 3.41 3.09
C LEU A 108 -2.99 4.28 4.15
N THR A 109 -2.86 5.56 3.93
CA THR A 109 -2.24 6.49 4.87
C THR A 109 -3.11 7.71 5.07
N LEU A 110 -3.08 8.29 6.27
CA LEU A 110 -3.85 9.49 6.59
C LEU A 110 -3.07 10.74 6.20
N ALA A 111 -3.76 11.72 5.66
CA ALA A 111 -3.13 12.99 5.25
C ALA A 111 -2.40 13.69 6.40
N CYS A 112 -2.96 13.65 7.61
CA CYS A 112 -2.36 14.25 8.81
C CYS A 112 -1.03 13.61 9.26
N MET A 113 -0.65 12.46 8.69
CA MET A 113 0.63 11.79 9.00
C MET A 113 1.80 12.32 8.15
N HIS A 114 1.52 13.17 7.17
CA HIS A 114 2.49 13.62 6.17
C HIS A 114 2.93 15.07 6.34
N GLU A 115 2.87 15.60 7.58
CA GLU A 115 3.39 16.93 7.87
C GLU A 115 4.86 17.04 7.48
N GLY A 116 5.19 17.99 6.61
CA GLY A 116 6.55 18.25 6.14
C GLY A 116 7.07 17.29 5.06
N ASP A 117 6.28 16.30 4.64
CA ASP A 117 6.70 15.33 3.62
C ASP A 117 6.72 15.94 2.22
N GLU A 118 7.60 15.39 1.37
CA GLU A 118 7.63 15.65 -0.07
C GLU A 118 6.81 14.59 -0.81
N ILE A 119 5.75 15.03 -1.49
CA ILE A 119 4.82 14.17 -2.21
C ILE A 119 4.93 14.45 -3.71
N THR A 120 5.19 13.40 -4.49
CA THR A 120 5.19 13.49 -5.95
C THR A 120 4.09 12.60 -6.52
N SER A 121 3.15 13.20 -7.22
CA SER A 121 2.13 12.54 -8.00
C SER A 121 2.50 12.49 -9.49
N VAL A 122 1.68 11.85 -10.32
CA VAL A 122 1.91 11.79 -11.77
C VAL A 122 1.97 13.18 -12.42
N GLU A 123 1.26 14.16 -11.86
CA GLU A 123 1.27 15.54 -12.32
C GLU A 123 2.63 16.26 -12.09
N GLY A 124 3.42 15.76 -11.15
CA GLY A 124 4.73 16.34 -10.82
C GLY A 124 5.92 15.63 -11.45
N ILE A 125 5.69 14.52 -12.16
CA ILE A 125 6.78 13.74 -12.79
C ILE A 125 7.27 14.43 -14.07
N GLY A 126 6.39 15.00 -14.87
CA GLY A 126 6.71 15.70 -16.11
C GLY A 126 5.60 16.69 -16.49
N GLN A 127 5.83 17.44 -17.57
CA GLN A 127 4.90 18.41 -18.10
C GLN A 127 4.41 17.97 -19.51
N PRO A 128 3.25 18.45 -20.00
CA PRO A 128 2.75 18.06 -21.32
C PRO A 128 3.74 18.27 -22.48
N ASP A 129 4.53 19.34 -22.41
CA ASP A 129 5.52 19.70 -23.44
C ASP A 129 6.92 19.12 -23.12
N GLU A 130 7.13 18.59 -21.94
CA GLU A 130 8.38 18.00 -21.45
C GLU A 130 8.06 16.77 -20.58
N MET A 131 7.59 15.72 -21.23
CA MET A 131 7.26 14.46 -20.55
C MET A 131 8.50 13.80 -19.95
N ASP A 132 8.33 13.24 -18.75
CA ASP A 132 9.33 12.32 -18.19
C ASP A 132 9.51 11.11 -19.14
N PRO A 133 10.72 10.53 -19.28
CA PRO A 133 10.96 9.38 -20.11
C PRO A 133 9.96 8.23 -19.89
N MET A 134 9.55 7.98 -18.65
CA MET A 134 8.55 6.95 -18.34
C MET A 134 7.17 7.31 -18.92
N GLN A 135 6.76 8.58 -18.85
CA GLN A 135 5.50 9.02 -19.44
C GLN A 135 5.54 8.89 -20.99
N ALA A 136 6.66 9.28 -21.61
CA ALA A 136 6.85 9.17 -23.04
C ALA A 136 6.82 7.70 -23.52
N ALA A 137 7.53 6.80 -22.82
CA ALA A 137 7.55 5.39 -23.12
C ALA A 137 6.16 4.73 -22.98
N PHE A 138 5.37 5.13 -21.99
CA PHE A 138 3.98 4.67 -21.86
C PHE A 138 3.11 5.09 -23.05
N VAL A 139 3.34 6.26 -23.62
CA VAL A 139 2.64 6.70 -24.84
C VAL A 139 3.15 5.91 -26.06
N GLU A 140 4.44 5.74 -26.19
CA GLU A 140 5.08 5.07 -27.35
C GLU A 140 4.68 3.59 -27.44
N HIS A 141 4.61 2.89 -26.30
CA HIS A 141 4.27 1.47 -26.23
C HIS A 141 2.79 1.18 -26.01
N ASP A 142 1.92 2.17 -26.04
CA ASP A 142 0.51 2.00 -25.64
C ASP A 142 0.37 1.31 -24.26
N GLY A 143 1.16 1.73 -23.26
CA GLY A 143 1.20 1.18 -21.91
C GLY A 143 -0.11 1.37 -21.12
N PHE A 144 -1.20 1.70 -21.80
CA PHE A 144 -2.53 1.92 -21.23
C PHE A 144 -3.63 1.66 -22.26
N GLN A 145 -4.87 1.48 -21.76
CA GLN A 145 -6.09 1.49 -22.57
C GLN A 145 -7.07 2.52 -22.01
N CYS A 146 -7.81 2.19 -20.92
CA CYS A 146 -8.71 3.16 -20.32
C CYS A 146 -7.99 4.30 -19.57
N GLY A 147 -6.71 4.18 -19.29
CA GLY A 147 -5.88 5.18 -18.61
C GLY A 147 -6.08 5.28 -17.10
N TYR A 148 -7.05 4.55 -16.51
CA TYR A 148 -7.37 4.73 -15.09
C TYR A 148 -6.25 4.30 -14.13
N CYS A 149 -5.57 3.17 -14.39
CA CYS A 149 -4.44 2.74 -13.57
C CYS A 149 -3.12 3.43 -13.94
N THR A 150 -3.06 4.12 -15.06
CA THR A 150 -1.81 4.64 -15.65
C THR A 150 -1.02 5.57 -14.74
N PRO A 151 -1.63 6.52 -14.00
CA PRO A 151 -0.90 7.35 -13.05
C PRO A 151 -0.15 6.53 -11.99
N GLY A 152 -0.81 5.55 -11.40
CA GLY A 152 -0.19 4.65 -10.42
C GLY A 152 0.88 3.74 -11.03
N GLN A 153 0.66 3.28 -12.28
CA GLN A 153 1.66 2.48 -13.02
C GLN A 153 2.93 3.29 -13.27
N ILE A 154 2.82 4.53 -13.74
CA ILE A 154 3.97 5.41 -14.02
C ILE A 154 4.73 5.74 -12.74
N CYS A 155 4.05 6.14 -11.65
CA CYS A 155 4.70 6.40 -10.36
C CYS A 155 5.43 5.15 -9.84
N SER A 156 4.78 3.98 -9.91
CA SER A 156 5.41 2.72 -9.50
C SER A 156 6.60 2.34 -10.38
N ALA A 157 6.46 2.42 -11.69
CA ALA A 157 7.51 2.06 -12.64
C ALA A 157 8.79 2.86 -12.42
N ARG A 158 8.65 4.17 -12.21
CA ARG A 158 9.77 5.05 -11.90
C ARG A 158 10.48 4.63 -10.60
N ALA A 159 9.71 4.45 -9.53
CA ALA A 159 10.27 4.01 -8.26
C ALA A 159 10.90 2.60 -8.32
N VAL A 160 10.35 1.70 -9.12
CA VAL A 160 10.91 0.35 -9.33
C VAL A 160 12.33 0.41 -9.90
N LEU A 161 12.59 1.25 -10.88
CA LEU A 161 13.95 1.41 -11.42
C LEU A 161 14.91 1.96 -10.37
N ASP A 162 14.47 2.91 -9.55
CA ASP A 162 15.27 3.46 -8.46
C ASP A 162 15.53 2.41 -7.37
N GLU A 163 14.54 1.58 -7.02
CA GLU A 163 14.70 0.46 -6.07
C GLU A 163 15.73 -0.56 -6.57
N ILE A 164 15.70 -0.92 -7.86
CA ILE A 164 16.67 -1.85 -8.45
C ILE A 164 18.08 -1.26 -8.39
N ARG A 165 18.25 0.02 -8.77
CA ARG A 165 19.54 0.71 -8.70
C ARG A 165 20.07 0.83 -7.28
N ALA A 166 19.19 1.01 -6.31
CA ALA A 166 19.53 1.05 -4.90
C ALA A 166 19.87 -0.34 -4.31
N GLY A 167 19.77 -1.41 -5.11
CA GLY A 167 20.04 -2.78 -4.66
C GLY A 167 19.01 -3.32 -3.69
N ILE A 168 17.78 -2.81 -3.70
CA ILE A 168 16.70 -3.30 -2.85
C ILE A 168 16.19 -4.63 -3.44
N PRO A 169 16.29 -5.78 -2.72
CA PRO A 169 15.91 -7.07 -3.27
C PRO A 169 14.39 -7.24 -3.43
N SER A 170 14.00 -8.13 -4.33
CA SER A 170 12.63 -8.60 -4.51
C SER A 170 12.52 -10.11 -4.26
N HIS A 171 11.32 -10.68 -4.36
CA HIS A 171 11.11 -12.12 -4.20
C HIS A 171 11.76 -12.97 -5.30
N VAL A 172 12.09 -12.37 -6.44
CA VAL A 172 12.76 -13.07 -7.56
C VAL A 172 14.27 -12.82 -7.62
N THR A 173 14.80 -12.00 -6.73
CA THR A 173 16.24 -11.74 -6.64
C THR A 173 16.95 -13.00 -6.14
N GLY A 174 17.72 -13.66 -7.02
CA GLY A 174 18.33 -14.95 -6.73
C GLY A 174 19.55 -14.88 -5.81
N ASP A 175 20.32 -13.80 -5.87
CA ASP A 175 21.51 -13.56 -5.04
C ASP A 175 21.41 -12.18 -4.38
N LEU A 176 21.25 -12.18 -3.05
CA LEU A 176 21.11 -10.96 -2.26
C LEU A 176 22.44 -10.22 -2.04
N THR A 177 23.55 -10.82 -2.44
CA THR A 177 24.90 -10.24 -2.27
C THR A 177 25.47 -9.64 -3.55
N ALA A 178 24.83 -9.92 -4.69
CA ALA A 178 25.21 -9.39 -5.99
C ALA A 178 24.35 -8.17 -6.39
N PRO A 179 24.85 -7.30 -7.28
CA PRO A 179 24.01 -6.27 -7.88
C PRO A 179 22.79 -6.87 -8.59
N ILE A 180 21.64 -6.22 -8.42
CA ILE A 180 20.39 -6.68 -9.03
C ILE A 180 20.40 -6.26 -10.50
N ALA A 181 20.31 -7.24 -11.40
CA ALA A 181 20.17 -6.98 -12.83
C ALA A 181 18.70 -6.61 -13.13
N ILE A 182 18.52 -5.59 -13.97
CA ILE A 182 17.20 -5.25 -14.50
C ILE A 182 16.77 -6.41 -15.44
N SER A 183 15.63 -7.00 -15.15
CA SER A 183 15.06 -8.09 -15.94
C SER A 183 13.54 -8.03 -15.93
N ASP A 184 12.92 -8.67 -16.91
CA ASP A 184 11.47 -8.81 -16.97
C ASP A 184 10.88 -9.40 -15.68
N ALA A 185 11.57 -10.37 -15.07
CA ALA A 185 11.13 -11.00 -13.84
C ALA A 185 11.12 -10.00 -12.66
N GLU A 186 12.21 -9.23 -12.50
CA GLU A 186 12.30 -8.19 -11.46
C GLU A 186 11.24 -7.09 -11.66
N ILE A 187 11.04 -6.61 -12.89
CA ILE A 187 10.04 -5.61 -13.21
C ILE A 187 8.64 -6.13 -12.91
N ARG A 188 8.28 -7.33 -13.40
CA ARG A 188 6.96 -7.94 -13.19
C ARG A 188 6.66 -8.14 -11.72
N GLU A 189 7.62 -8.65 -10.95
CA GLU A 189 7.45 -8.86 -9.51
C GLU A 189 7.17 -7.55 -8.78
N ARG A 190 8.00 -6.54 -9.01
CA ARG A 190 7.87 -5.23 -8.36
C ARG A 190 6.62 -4.47 -8.76
N MET A 191 6.13 -4.69 -9.98
CA MET A 191 4.90 -4.10 -10.51
C MET A 191 3.63 -4.90 -10.17
N SER A 192 3.74 -6.06 -9.54
CA SER A 192 2.61 -6.97 -9.27
C SER A 192 1.47 -6.34 -8.45
N GLY A 193 1.77 -5.34 -7.63
CA GLY A 193 0.79 -4.57 -6.87
C GLY A 193 -0.01 -3.54 -7.67
N ASN A 194 0.35 -3.27 -8.94
CA ASN A 194 -0.31 -2.30 -9.79
C ASN A 194 -1.21 -3.00 -10.83
N ILE A 195 -2.51 -3.10 -10.55
CA ILE A 195 -3.47 -3.86 -11.35
C ILE A 195 -3.97 -3.04 -12.54
N CYS A 196 -3.87 -3.63 -13.74
CA CYS A 196 -4.48 -3.10 -14.96
C CYS A 196 -5.66 -3.98 -15.38
N ARG A 197 -6.91 -3.53 -15.22
CA ARG A 197 -8.10 -4.30 -15.60
C ARG A 197 -8.21 -4.53 -17.11
N CYS A 198 -7.64 -3.64 -17.92
CA CYS A 198 -7.58 -3.79 -19.38
C CYS A 198 -6.52 -4.77 -19.85
N GLY A 199 -5.58 -5.17 -18.99
CA GLY A 199 -4.56 -6.16 -19.32
C GLY A 199 -3.37 -5.60 -20.12
N ALA A 200 -3.06 -4.31 -20.06
CA ALA A 200 -1.96 -3.70 -20.81
C ALA A 200 -0.55 -4.08 -20.29
N TYR A 201 -0.42 -5.15 -19.53
CA TYR A 201 0.81 -5.52 -18.82
C TYR A 201 2.03 -5.73 -19.73
N ALA A 202 1.84 -6.32 -20.92
CA ALA A 202 2.94 -6.53 -21.87
C ALA A 202 3.53 -5.19 -22.35
N ASN A 203 2.65 -4.23 -22.66
CA ASN A 203 3.04 -2.91 -23.13
C ASN A 203 3.65 -2.06 -21.98
N ILE A 204 3.09 -2.17 -20.78
CA ILE A 204 3.66 -1.55 -19.58
C ILE A 204 5.08 -2.05 -19.32
N LEU A 205 5.29 -3.37 -19.42
CA LEU A 205 6.62 -3.97 -19.28
C LEU A 205 7.58 -3.43 -20.35
N ALA A 206 7.16 -3.39 -21.62
CA ALA A 206 7.98 -2.87 -22.72
C ALA A 206 8.39 -1.41 -22.47
N ALA A 207 7.45 -0.57 -22.03
CA ALA A 207 7.75 0.82 -21.68
C ALA A 207 8.80 0.95 -20.58
N ILE A 208 8.67 0.16 -19.50
CA ILE A 208 9.61 0.18 -18.38
C ILE A 208 10.98 -0.33 -18.81
N THR A 209 11.02 -1.40 -19.62
CA THR A 209 12.28 -1.98 -20.12
C THR A 209 13.04 -0.99 -21.01
N GLN A 210 12.35 -0.30 -21.93
CA GLN A 210 12.96 0.76 -22.74
C GLN A 210 13.63 1.83 -21.88
N VAL A 211 12.88 2.39 -20.90
CA VAL A 211 13.45 3.43 -20.02
C VAL A 211 14.64 2.91 -19.21
N ALA A 212 14.60 1.65 -18.81
CA ALA A 212 15.70 1.04 -18.08
C ALA A 212 16.97 0.90 -18.95
N GLU A 213 16.81 0.55 -20.23
CA GLU A 213 17.90 0.43 -21.21
C GLU A 213 18.49 1.81 -21.58
N ASP A 214 17.64 2.83 -21.77
CA ASP A 214 18.07 4.19 -22.11
C ASP A 214 18.84 4.88 -20.98
N GLN A 215 18.70 4.39 -19.75
CA GLN A 215 19.34 4.96 -18.55
C GLN A 215 20.50 4.10 -18.00
N ALA A 216 20.85 2.98 -18.68
CA ALA A 216 21.94 2.09 -18.30
C ALA A 216 23.27 2.61 -18.82
#